data_a30ad664bcdd024b18cc168aa78602f4
#
_entry.id   a30ad664bcdd024b18cc168aa78602f4
#
_cell.length_a   1.000
_cell.length_b   1.000
_cell.length_c   1.000
_cell.angle_alpha   90.00
_cell.angle_beta   90.00
_cell.angle_gamma   90.00
#
_symmetry.space_group_name_H-M   'P 1'
#
loop_
_entity.id
_entity.type
_entity.pdbx_description
1 polymer ?
#
loop_
_entity_poly.entity_id
_entity_poly.type
_entity_poly.pdbx_seq_one_letter_code
_entity_poly.pdbx_strand_id
1 'polypeptide(L)'
;MKQIKLITKLIALLTIFILASCSQEDDSTEEVVTELESAEDIGTTLSEDLLPIVDDADELSEKASDNGRSYEVKACGVSYDTTFTREYEGVYVTSNASFSYAYELVCNSAIPTTLNLDATSSGTRTTQRLTSQGSNTSELVVTGIQPGSTSYVVNGSLERTGSVTGESKSFSSTSNLTITDLTVTKSTQQIASGTATVTYAGSTSAGNSVSRTASVSFLGGGEAELTLNSGRKFLVNLRTGEVTEIED
;
A
#
# COMPACT_ATOMS: atom_id res chain seq x y z
N MET A 1 29.55 52.62 53.93
CA MET A 1 30.35 51.83 52.92
C MET A 1 30.15 50.32 53.00
N LYS A 2 29.71 49.72 54.09
CA LYS A 2 29.38 48.25 54.12
C LYS A 2 28.13 47.83 53.36
N GLN A 3 27.13 48.70 53.28
CA GLN A 3 25.85 48.41 52.58
C GLN A 3 26.01 48.37 51.06
N ILE A 4 26.85 49.23 50.49
CA ILE A 4 27.06 49.29 49.02
C ILE A 4 27.76 48.02 48.50
N LYS A 5 28.69 47.46 49.28
CA LYS A 5 29.37 46.18 48.92
C LYS A 5 28.46 44.96 48.92
N LEU A 6 27.37 44.99 49.75
CA LEU A 6 26.42 43.91 49.78
C LEU A 6 25.47 43.89 48.55
N ILE A 7 25.05 45.11 48.15
CA ILE A 7 24.19 45.27 46.97
C ILE A 7 24.92 44.89 45.67
N THR A 8 26.22 45.26 45.57
CA THR A 8 27.00 44.88 44.38
C THR A 8 27.24 43.36 44.26
N LYS A 9 27.39 42.66 45.38
CA LYS A 9 27.49 41.19 45.38
C LYS A 9 26.15 40.49 45.08
N LEU A 10 25.03 41.10 45.48
CA LEU A 10 23.69 40.56 45.19
C LEU A 10 23.34 40.73 43.71
N ILE A 11 23.70 41.85 43.07
CA ILE A 11 23.51 42.11 41.67
C ILE A 11 24.38 41.19 40.78
N ALA A 12 25.63 40.93 41.21
CA ALA A 12 26.52 40.01 40.49
C ALA A 12 26.05 38.54 40.59
N LEU A 13 25.34 38.17 41.65
CA LEU A 13 24.79 36.82 41.76
C LEU A 13 23.51 36.63 40.95
N LEU A 14 22.71 37.70 40.75
CA LEU A 14 21.49 37.69 39.98
C LEU A 14 21.75 37.65 38.48
N THR A 15 22.87 38.21 37.99
CA THR A 15 23.26 38.19 36.55
C THR A 15 23.82 36.84 36.11
N ILE A 16 24.27 35.97 37.00
CA ILE A 16 24.75 34.62 36.64
C ILE A 16 23.58 33.66 36.44
N PHE A 17 22.38 33.92 37.06
CA PHE A 17 21.20 33.08 36.89
C PHE A 17 20.44 33.32 35.59
N ILE A 18 20.70 34.39 34.84
CA ILE A 18 19.97 34.73 33.59
C ILE A 18 20.65 34.11 32.37
N LEU A 19 21.86 33.59 32.48
CA LEU A 19 22.57 32.96 31.37
C LEU A 19 22.47 31.42 31.32
N ALA A 20 21.74 30.82 32.29
CA ALA A 20 21.50 29.36 32.33
C ALA A 20 20.11 28.93 31.81
N SER A 21 19.36 29.85 31.16
CA SER A 21 18.06 29.57 30.62
C SER A 21 18.00 29.90 29.14
N CYS A 22 18.73 29.15 28.33
CA CYS A 22 18.46 28.92 26.92
C CYS A 22 19.48 27.90 26.39
N SER A 23 19.51 26.70 26.92
CA SER A 23 19.61 25.54 26.08
C SER A 23 18.14 25.11 25.86
N GLN A 24 17.45 25.81 24.97
CA GLN A 24 16.45 25.18 24.18
C GLN A 24 17.25 24.09 23.45
N GLU A 25 17.28 22.89 23.99
CA GLU A 25 17.42 21.73 23.16
C GLU A 25 16.31 21.92 22.13
N ASP A 26 16.70 22.35 20.94
CA ASP A 26 15.96 22.09 19.73
C ASP A 26 15.90 20.56 19.69
N ASP A 27 14.89 20.01 20.36
CA ASP A 27 14.39 18.68 20.11
C ASP A 27 13.68 18.77 18.74
N SER A 28 14.48 19.03 17.70
CA SER A 28 14.13 18.70 16.35
C SER A 28 14.11 17.17 16.34
N THR A 29 13.03 16.60 16.85
CA THR A 29 12.66 15.24 16.50
C THR A 29 12.71 15.20 14.98
N GLU A 30 13.79 14.61 14.45
CA GLU A 30 13.96 14.45 13.00
C GLU A 30 12.64 13.86 12.48
N GLU A 31 11.97 14.61 11.62
CA GLU A 31 10.69 14.21 11.07
C GLU A 31 10.94 13.06 10.09
N VAL A 32 10.97 11.85 10.62
CA VAL A 32 11.25 10.62 9.87
C VAL A 32 9.94 9.85 9.68
N VAL A 33 9.77 9.20 8.53
CA VAL A 33 8.64 8.29 8.30
C VAL A 33 8.76 7.11 9.26
N THR A 34 7.78 6.94 10.12
CA THR A 34 7.75 5.87 11.13
C THR A 34 7.45 4.51 10.51
N GLU A 35 7.65 3.44 11.26
CA GLU A 35 7.33 2.09 10.81
C GLU A 35 5.82 1.89 10.63
N LEU A 36 5.01 2.46 11.52
CA LEU A 36 3.56 2.41 11.40
C LEU A 36 3.08 3.15 10.14
N GLU A 37 3.59 4.36 9.85
CA GLU A 37 3.24 5.09 8.63
C GLU A 37 3.68 4.35 7.35
N SER A 38 4.84 3.68 7.39
CA SER A 38 5.28 2.82 6.28
C SER A 38 4.34 1.61 6.12
N ALA A 39 3.92 1.00 7.22
CA ALA A 39 2.97 -0.12 7.20
C ALA A 39 1.58 0.32 6.71
N GLU A 40 1.09 1.49 7.11
CA GLU A 40 -0.18 2.07 6.64
C GLU A 40 -0.15 2.39 5.14
N ASP A 41 0.97 2.89 4.61
CA ASP A 41 1.12 3.18 3.18
C ASP A 41 1.25 1.88 2.35
N ILE A 42 1.98 0.88 2.85
CA ILE A 42 2.01 -0.47 2.26
C ILE A 42 0.60 -1.09 2.30
N GLY A 43 -0.12 -0.97 3.42
CA GLY A 43 -1.50 -1.42 3.56
C GLY A 43 -2.44 -0.76 2.54
N THR A 44 -2.24 0.51 2.25
CA THR A 44 -2.93 1.22 1.16
C THR A 44 -2.63 0.58 -0.20
N THR A 45 -1.37 0.28 -0.49
CA THR A 45 -0.97 -0.39 -1.74
C THR A 45 -1.65 -1.75 -1.90
N LEU A 46 -1.74 -2.53 -0.83
CA LEU A 46 -2.41 -3.84 -0.85
C LEU A 46 -3.93 -3.73 -1.06
N SER A 47 -4.58 -2.74 -0.44
CA SER A 47 -6.04 -2.60 -0.45
C SER A 47 -6.57 -1.82 -1.65
N GLU A 48 -5.88 -0.77 -2.08
CA GLU A 48 -6.36 0.17 -3.11
C GLU A 48 -5.79 -0.11 -4.50
N ASP A 49 -4.62 -0.74 -4.56
CA ASP A 49 -3.96 -1.00 -5.83
C ASP A 49 -4.02 -2.49 -6.19
N LEU A 50 -3.59 -3.39 -5.29
CA LEU A 50 -3.52 -4.81 -5.60
C LEU A 50 -4.90 -5.47 -5.61
N LEU A 51 -5.71 -5.29 -4.56
CA LEU A 51 -7.01 -5.99 -4.44
C LEU A 51 -7.96 -5.69 -5.61
N PRO A 52 -8.18 -4.43 -6.04
CA PRO A 52 -9.01 -4.15 -7.19
C PRO A 52 -8.53 -4.80 -8.49
N ILE A 53 -7.20 -4.85 -8.72
CA ILE A 53 -6.65 -5.49 -9.92
C ILE A 53 -6.90 -7.00 -9.89
N VAL A 54 -6.82 -7.62 -8.71
CA VAL A 54 -7.14 -9.06 -8.52
C VAL A 54 -8.61 -9.34 -8.76
N ASP A 55 -9.51 -8.48 -8.26
CA ASP A 55 -10.96 -8.59 -8.48
C ASP A 55 -11.30 -8.41 -9.97
N ASP A 56 -10.69 -7.43 -10.64
CA ASP A 56 -10.90 -7.20 -12.07
C ASP A 56 -10.33 -8.33 -12.93
N ALA A 57 -9.21 -8.95 -12.52
CA ALA A 57 -8.65 -10.13 -13.20
C ALA A 57 -9.62 -11.32 -13.17
N ASP A 58 -10.39 -11.50 -12.08
CA ASP A 58 -11.46 -12.50 -12.00
C ASP A 58 -12.55 -12.21 -13.01
N GLU A 59 -13.07 -10.99 -13.05
CA GLU A 59 -14.11 -10.57 -14.01
C GLU A 59 -13.65 -10.75 -15.46
N LEU A 60 -12.41 -10.38 -15.80
CA LEU A 60 -11.82 -10.55 -17.11
C LEU A 60 -11.66 -12.03 -17.48
N SER A 61 -11.30 -12.87 -16.49
CA SER A 61 -11.14 -14.32 -16.66
C SER A 61 -12.46 -15.03 -16.87
N GLU A 62 -13.52 -14.66 -16.15
CA GLU A 62 -14.87 -15.21 -16.31
C GLU A 62 -15.45 -14.86 -17.68
N LYS A 63 -15.35 -13.62 -18.11
CA LYS A 63 -15.79 -13.18 -19.45
C LYS A 63 -15.08 -13.92 -20.58
N ALA A 64 -13.85 -14.35 -20.35
CA ALA A 64 -13.07 -15.14 -21.31
C ALA A 64 -13.51 -16.60 -21.39
N SER A 65 -14.03 -17.17 -20.31
CA SER A 65 -14.39 -18.61 -20.19
C SER A 65 -15.87 -18.92 -20.44
N ASP A 66 -16.74 -17.93 -20.58
CA ASP A 66 -18.19 -18.13 -20.69
C ASP A 66 -18.61 -18.65 -22.09
N ASN A 67 -18.58 -19.97 -22.22
CA ASN A 67 -19.03 -20.73 -23.40
C ASN A 67 -20.56 -20.73 -23.50
N GLY A 68 -21.22 -19.59 -23.73
CA GLY A 68 -22.60 -19.70 -24.11
C GLY A 68 -23.60 -18.60 -23.85
N ARG A 69 -23.20 -17.49 -23.28
CA ARG A 69 -24.11 -16.33 -23.12
C ARG A 69 -23.48 -15.07 -23.72
N SER A 70 -23.90 -14.76 -24.95
CA SER A 70 -23.99 -13.42 -25.57
C SER A 70 -22.93 -12.33 -25.25
N TYR A 71 -21.70 -12.68 -24.90
CA TYR A 71 -20.57 -11.76 -24.86
C TYR A 71 -19.54 -12.18 -25.91
N GLU A 72 -18.87 -11.21 -26.52
CA GLU A 72 -17.79 -11.50 -27.46
C GLU A 72 -16.74 -12.36 -26.73
N VAL A 73 -16.63 -13.61 -27.12
CA VAL A 73 -15.55 -14.49 -26.66
C VAL A 73 -14.24 -13.83 -27.05
N LYS A 74 -13.45 -13.43 -26.08
CA LYS A 74 -12.16 -12.81 -26.34
C LYS A 74 -11.23 -13.82 -27.03
N ALA A 75 -10.62 -13.41 -28.12
CA ALA A 75 -9.75 -14.29 -28.90
C ALA A 75 -8.41 -14.48 -28.18
N CYS A 76 -7.89 -15.69 -28.21
CA CYS A 76 -6.56 -16.01 -27.69
C CYS A 76 -5.47 -15.30 -28.49
N GLY A 77 -4.44 -14.79 -27.83
CA GLY A 77 -3.31 -14.11 -28.44
C GLY A 77 -3.64 -12.72 -29.00
N VAL A 78 -4.75 -12.14 -28.57
CA VAL A 78 -5.16 -10.78 -28.93
C VAL A 78 -5.12 -9.91 -27.68
N SER A 79 -4.50 -8.74 -27.80
CA SER A 79 -4.47 -7.75 -26.74
C SER A 79 -5.76 -6.94 -26.72
N TYR A 80 -6.27 -6.69 -25.54
CA TYR A 80 -7.48 -5.91 -25.26
C TYR A 80 -7.20 -4.86 -24.21
N ASP A 81 -7.85 -3.71 -24.34
CA ASP A 81 -7.76 -2.61 -23.37
C ASP A 81 -9.13 -2.37 -22.72
N THR A 82 -9.12 -1.99 -21.46
CA THR A 82 -10.33 -1.58 -20.72
C THR A 82 -9.97 -0.63 -19.59
N THR A 83 -10.95 0.12 -19.10
CA THR A 83 -10.79 1.05 -17.99
C THR A 83 -11.94 0.88 -16.98
N PHE A 84 -11.60 1.01 -15.70
CA PHE A 84 -12.57 1.01 -14.61
C PHE A 84 -12.33 2.22 -13.72
N THR A 85 -13.41 2.75 -13.14
CA THR A 85 -13.34 3.76 -12.10
C THR A 85 -14.05 3.22 -10.87
N ARG A 86 -13.44 3.34 -9.71
CA ARG A 86 -13.98 2.88 -8.45
C ARG A 86 -14.06 4.04 -7.47
N GLU A 87 -15.21 4.18 -6.84
CA GLU A 87 -15.44 5.13 -5.77
C GLU A 87 -15.94 4.36 -4.55
N TYR A 88 -15.38 4.64 -3.41
CA TYR A 88 -15.82 4.08 -2.15
C TYR A 88 -16.00 5.19 -1.13
N GLU A 89 -17.19 5.26 -0.53
CA GLU A 89 -17.52 6.18 0.56
C GLU A 89 -17.93 5.36 1.78
N GLY A 90 -17.06 5.27 2.77
CA GLY A 90 -17.30 4.63 4.05
C GLY A 90 -17.13 5.62 5.21
N VAL A 91 -17.53 5.20 6.41
CA VAL A 91 -17.43 6.05 7.63
C VAL A 91 -15.97 6.37 7.99
N TYR A 92 -15.06 5.47 7.67
CA TYR A 92 -13.65 5.57 8.07
C TYR A 92 -12.69 5.75 6.89
N VAL A 93 -13.15 5.47 5.68
CA VAL A 93 -12.32 5.48 4.47
C VAL A 93 -13.16 6.02 3.32
N THR A 94 -12.58 6.94 2.56
CA THR A 94 -13.08 7.33 1.24
C THR A 94 -11.97 7.11 0.23
N SER A 95 -12.29 6.56 -0.94
CA SER A 95 -11.33 6.41 -2.03
C SER A 95 -11.97 6.68 -3.39
N ASN A 96 -11.13 7.14 -4.31
CA ASN A 96 -11.47 7.31 -5.72
C ASN A 96 -10.26 6.90 -6.54
N ALA A 97 -10.42 5.92 -7.42
CA ALA A 97 -9.33 5.43 -8.24
C ALA A 97 -9.79 5.11 -9.66
N SER A 98 -8.90 5.35 -10.63
CA SER A 98 -9.08 4.97 -12.04
C SER A 98 -8.03 3.94 -12.40
N PHE A 99 -8.46 2.87 -13.08
CA PHE A 99 -7.63 1.76 -13.52
C PHE A 99 -7.70 1.65 -15.04
N SER A 100 -6.57 1.40 -15.67
CA SER A 100 -6.46 1.08 -17.11
C SER A 100 -5.71 -0.22 -17.26
N TYR A 101 -6.29 -1.16 -18.00
CA TYR A 101 -5.77 -2.50 -18.21
C TYR A 101 -5.48 -2.74 -19.69
N ALA A 102 -4.31 -3.34 -19.96
CA ALA A 102 -4.03 -4.04 -21.19
C ALA A 102 -3.87 -5.53 -20.85
N TYR A 103 -4.59 -6.41 -21.55
CA TYR A 103 -4.57 -7.83 -21.20
C TYR A 103 -4.63 -8.73 -22.43
N GLU A 104 -4.07 -9.93 -22.29
CA GLU A 104 -4.03 -10.96 -23.33
C GLU A 104 -4.33 -12.33 -22.73
N LEU A 105 -5.15 -13.10 -23.41
CA LEU A 105 -5.44 -14.49 -23.07
C LEU A 105 -4.49 -15.44 -23.80
N VAL A 106 -3.74 -16.23 -23.05
CA VAL A 106 -2.94 -17.34 -23.57
C VAL A 106 -3.74 -18.62 -23.44
N CYS A 107 -3.85 -19.35 -24.56
CA CYS A 107 -4.69 -20.52 -24.64
C CYS A 107 -3.90 -21.80 -24.95
N ASN A 108 -4.42 -22.92 -24.44
CA ASN A 108 -4.02 -24.25 -24.86
C ASN A 108 -5.19 -24.91 -25.60
N SER A 109 -4.99 -25.25 -26.89
CA SER A 109 -6.04 -25.86 -27.71
C SER A 109 -7.37 -25.07 -27.69
N ALA A 110 -7.30 -23.75 -27.81
CA ALA A 110 -8.40 -22.79 -27.76
C ALA A 110 -9.09 -22.63 -26.38
N ILE A 111 -8.57 -23.23 -25.35
CA ILE A 111 -9.04 -23.04 -23.97
C ILE A 111 -8.13 -22.02 -23.29
N PRO A 112 -8.64 -20.89 -22.80
CA PRO A 112 -7.85 -19.95 -22.00
C PRO A 112 -7.27 -20.62 -20.76
N THR A 113 -5.95 -20.50 -20.54
CA THR A 113 -5.25 -21.07 -19.39
C THR A 113 -4.54 -20.02 -18.57
N THR A 114 -4.19 -18.90 -19.21
CA THR A 114 -3.45 -17.81 -18.57
C THR A 114 -3.98 -16.47 -19.06
N LEU A 115 -4.05 -15.50 -18.19
CA LEU A 115 -4.28 -14.09 -18.46
C LEU A 115 -3.00 -13.33 -18.12
N ASN A 116 -2.39 -12.70 -19.13
CA ASN A 116 -1.35 -11.69 -18.91
C ASN A 116 -2.04 -10.33 -18.75
N LEU A 117 -1.71 -9.59 -17.72
CA LEU A 117 -2.39 -8.36 -17.34
C LEU A 117 -1.38 -7.28 -16.98
N ASP A 118 -1.34 -6.22 -17.78
CA ASP A 118 -0.65 -4.99 -17.48
C ASP A 118 -1.67 -3.97 -16.99
N ALA A 119 -1.45 -3.39 -15.81
CA ALA A 119 -2.36 -2.40 -15.27
C ALA A 119 -1.62 -1.13 -14.86
N THR A 120 -2.32 -0.01 -15.04
CA THR A 120 -1.94 1.26 -14.42
C THR A 120 -3.11 1.79 -13.63
N SER A 121 -2.86 2.40 -12.48
CA SER A 121 -3.90 3.10 -11.74
C SER A 121 -3.41 4.44 -11.21
N SER A 122 -4.37 5.29 -10.88
CA SER A 122 -4.13 6.49 -10.09
C SER A 122 -5.35 6.78 -9.22
N GLY A 123 -5.11 7.24 -7.99
CA GLY A 123 -6.20 7.48 -7.08
C GLY A 123 -5.82 8.30 -5.85
N THR A 124 -6.85 8.59 -5.08
CA THR A 124 -6.74 9.25 -3.77
C THR A 124 -7.54 8.46 -2.76
N ARG A 125 -6.95 8.26 -1.59
CA ARG A 125 -7.58 7.63 -0.45
C ARG A 125 -7.43 8.50 0.78
N THR A 126 -8.52 8.67 1.53
CA THR A 126 -8.53 9.38 2.81
C THR A 126 -9.05 8.45 3.89
N THR A 127 -8.29 8.33 4.96
CA THR A 127 -8.68 7.69 6.21
C THR A 127 -8.83 8.74 7.31
N GLN A 128 -9.13 8.34 8.54
CA GLN A 128 -9.15 9.27 9.68
C GLN A 128 -7.78 9.90 9.97
N ARG A 129 -6.68 9.23 9.61
CA ARG A 129 -5.31 9.65 9.95
C ARG A 129 -4.51 10.17 8.78
N LEU A 130 -4.75 9.66 7.58
CA LEU A 130 -3.91 9.88 6.41
C LEU A 130 -4.75 10.18 5.18
N THR A 131 -4.24 11.05 4.33
CA THR A 131 -4.65 11.16 2.93
C THR A 131 -3.49 10.72 2.06
N SER A 132 -3.71 9.72 1.22
CA SER A 132 -2.75 9.17 0.28
C SER A 132 -3.21 9.45 -1.15
N GLN A 133 -2.30 9.94 -1.98
CA GLN A 133 -2.51 10.09 -3.42
C GLN A 133 -1.36 9.41 -4.14
N GLY A 134 -1.65 8.59 -5.15
CA GLY A 134 -0.61 7.86 -5.85
C GLY A 134 -1.03 7.35 -7.21
N SER A 135 -0.05 6.76 -7.87
CA SER A 135 -0.22 5.98 -9.09
C SER A 135 0.57 4.69 -8.98
N ASN A 136 0.07 3.65 -9.64
CA ASN A 136 0.79 2.39 -9.74
C ASN A 136 0.90 1.89 -11.18
N THR A 137 1.86 1.00 -11.40
CA THR A 137 1.98 0.13 -12.56
C THR A 137 2.14 -1.29 -12.08
N SER A 138 1.53 -2.25 -12.77
CA SER A 138 1.66 -3.67 -12.42
C SER A 138 1.71 -4.54 -13.66
N GLU A 139 2.47 -5.63 -13.56
CA GLU A 139 2.58 -6.70 -14.53
C GLU A 139 2.23 -8.00 -13.82
N LEU A 140 1.09 -8.60 -14.17
CA LEU A 140 0.55 -9.78 -13.50
C LEU A 140 0.31 -10.92 -14.50
N VAL A 141 0.53 -12.12 -14.02
CA VAL A 141 0.21 -13.37 -14.73
C VAL A 141 -0.78 -14.15 -13.88
N VAL A 142 -1.97 -14.36 -14.41
CA VAL A 142 -3.05 -15.10 -13.75
C VAL A 142 -3.21 -16.45 -14.43
N THR A 143 -3.01 -17.53 -13.67
CA THR A 143 -3.17 -18.91 -14.13
C THR A 143 -4.35 -19.59 -13.47
N GLY A 144 -4.78 -20.75 -13.98
CA GLY A 144 -5.95 -21.44 -13.42
C GLY A 144 -7.29 -20.84 -13.87
N ILE A 145 -7.31 -20.01 -14.91
CA ILE A 145 -8.53 -19.38 -15.43
C ILE A 145 -9.44 -20.34 -16.21
N GLN A 146 -8.92 -21.52 -16.59
CA GLN A 146 -9.67 -22.49 -17.39
C GLN A 146 -10.93 -22.98 -16.67
N PRO A 147 -11.96 -23.41 -17.46
CA PRO A 147 -13.17 -24.01 -16.90
C PRO A 147 -12.86 -25.23 -16.02
N GLY A 148 -13.52 -25.34 -14.87
CA GLY A 148 -13.35 -26.43 -13.91
C GLY A 148 -12.23 -26.20 -12.87
N SER A 149 -11.41 -25.17 -13.00
CA SER A 149 -10.53 -24.73 -11.93
C SER A 149 -11.36 -24.08 -10.81
N THR A 150 -11.08 -24.42 -9.55
CA THR A 150 -11.75 -23.85 -8.37
C THR A 150 -11.06 -22.59 -7.85
N SER A 151 -9.86 -22.31 -8.33
CA SER A 151 -9.08 -21.14 -7.97
C SER A 151 -8.25 -20.68 -9.16
N TYR A 152 -7.78 -19.46 -9.10
CA TYR A 152 -6.70 -18.97 -9.94
C TYR A 152 -5.54 -18.47 -9.06
N VAL A 153 -4.36 -18.39 -9.67
CA VAL A 153 -3.13 -17.99 -9.00
C VAL A 153 -2.57 -16.79 -9.73
N VAL A 154 -2.27 -15.74 -8.97
CA VAL A 154 -1.69 -14.49 -9.45
C VAL A 154 -0.22 -14.42 -9.02
N ASN A 155 0.65 -14.16 -10.00
CA ASN A 155 2.07 -13.87 -9.80
C ASN A 155 2.42 -12.58 -10.55
N GLY A 156 3.42 -11.86 -10.08
CA GLY A 156 3.92 -10.67 -10.79
C GLY A 156 4.44 -9.59 -9.87
N SER A 157 4.40 -8.36 -10.36
CA SER A 157 4.92 -7.20 -9.64
C SER A 157 3.98 -6.00 -9.73
N LEU A 158 4.07 -5.14 -8.72
CA LEU A 158 3.38 -3.86 -8.65
C LEU A 158 4.34 -2.81 -8.11
N GLU A 159 4.45 -1.69 -8.79
CA GLU A 159 5.18 -0.50 -8.32
C GLU A 159 4.19 0.63 -8.09
N ARG A 160 4.22 1.23 -6.91
CA ARG A 160 3.43 2.40 -6.54
C ARG A 160 4.33 3.56 -6.17
N THR A 161 4.01 4.73 -6.68
CA THR A 161 4.60 6.01 -6.25
C THR A 161 3.48 6.93 -5.78
N GLY A 162 3.73 7.67 -4.69
CA GLY A 162 2.71 8.55 -4.16
C GLY A 162 3.20 9.54 -3.13
N SER A 163 2.24 10.26 -2.58
CA SER A 163 2.43 11.16 -1.44
C SER A 163 1.38 10.85 -0.38
N VAL A 164 1.78 10.93 0.86
CA VAL A 164 0.95 10.73 2.04
C VAL A 164 0.98 12.00 2.87
N THR A 165 -0.19 12.48 3.26
CA THR A 165 -0.35 13.60 4.18
C THR A 165 -1.03 13.10 5.44
N GLY A 166 -0.34 13.16 6.56
CA GLY A 166 -0.83 12.88 7.90
C GLY A 166 -1.18 14.15 8.67
N GLU A 167 -1.53 13.99 9.94
CA GLU A 167 -1.88 15.13 10.82
C GLU A 167 -0.71 16.08 11.06
N SER A 168 0.51 15.56 11.18
CA SER A 168 1.70 16.33 11.56
C SER A 168 2.71 16.51 10.45
N LYS A 169 2.72 15.64 9.44
CA LYS A 169 3.72 15.66 8.37
C LYS A 169 3.20 15.10 7.06
N SER A 170 3.95 15.39 6.00
CA SER A 170 3.74 14.81 4.67
C SER A 170 5.03 14.17 4.18
N PHE A 171 4.90 13.08 3.42
CA PHE A 171 6.03 12.40 2.81
C PHE A 171 5.65 11.85 1.43
N SER A 172 6.64 11.64 0.59
CA SER A 172 6.53 10.89 -0.66
C SER A 172 7.02 9.47 -0.43
N SER A 173 6.47 8.52 -1.17
CA SER A 173 6.83 7.11 -1.06
C SER A 173 6.90 6.41 -2.41
N THR A 174 7.68 5.33 -2.42
CA THR A 174 7.70 4.33 -3.49
C THR A 174 7.66 2.96 -2.85
N SER A 175 6.74 2.12 -3.33
CA SER A 175 6.57 0.73 -2.90
C SER A 175 6.67 -0.19 -4.11
N ASN A 176 7.58 -1.19 -4.06
CA ASN A 176 7.66 -2.23 -5.06
C ASN A 176 7.29 -3.56 -4.41
N LEU A 177 6.26 -4.21 -4.94
CA LEU A 177 5.77 -5.50 -4.48
C LEU A 177 6.13 -6.56 -5.52
N THR A 178 6.60 -7.72 -5.04
CA THR A 178 6.69 -8.94 -5.84
C THR A 178 5.75 -9.97 -5.22
N ILE A 179 4.76 -10.38 -5.99
CA ILE A 179 3.65 -11.25 -5.59
C ILE A 179 3.97 -12.66 -6.02
N THR A 180 3.82 -13.61 -5.11
CA THR A 180 4.12 -15.03 -5.35
C THR A 180 2.95 -15.89 -4.87
N ASP A 181 2.42 -16.69 -5.81
CA ASP A 181 1.39 -17.72 -5.59
C ASP A 181 0.15 -17.19 -4.84
N LEU A 182 -0.26 -15.94 -5.14
CA LEU A 182 -1.48 -15.37 -4.59
C LEU A 182 -2.68 -16.15 -5.14
N THR A 183 -3.26 -16.97 -4.30
CA THR A 183 -4.36 -17.89 -4.66
C THR A 183 -5.69 -17.25 -4.32
N VAL A 184 -6.60 -17.17 -5.29
CA VAL A 184 -7.95 -16.65 -5.14
C VAL A 184 -8.96 -17.76 -5.41
N THR A 185 -9.93 -17.93 -4.50
CA THR A 185 -11.01 -18.91 -4.63
C THR A 185 -12.11 -18.35 -5.49
N LYS A 186 -12.42 -18.97 -6.63
CA LYS A 186 -13.42 -18.49 -7.60
C LYS A 186 -14.83 -18.37 -7.02
N SER A 187 -15.25 -19.32 -6.17
CA SER A 187 -16.62 -19.34 -5.62
C SER A 187 -16.90 -18.21 -4.62
N THR A 188 -15.86 -17.66 -3.99
CA THR A 188 -15.98 -16.62 -2.98
C THR A 188 -15.37 -15.30 -3.41
N GLN A 189 -14.58 -15.31 -4.49
CA GLN A 189 -13.80 -14.17 -4.97
C GLN A 189 -12.88 -13.60 -3.88
N GLN A 190 -12.31 -14.48 -3.04
CA GLN A 190 -11.49 -14.10 -1.92
C GLN A 190 -10.08 -14.67 -2.05
N ILE A 191 -9.11 -13.85 -1.69
CA ILE A 191 -7.73 -14.31 -1.50
C ILE A 191 -7.73 -15.36 -0.40
N ALA A 192 -7.24 -16.56 -0.72
CA ALA A 192 -7.15 -17.68 0.21
C ALA A 192 -5.77 -17.79 0.84
N SER A 193 -4.70 -17.50 0.07
CA SER A 193 -3.29 -17.60 0.51
C SER A 193 -2.37 -16.94 -0.50
N GLY A 194 -1.09 -16.85 -0.16
CA GLY A 194 -0.04 -16.33 -1.02
C GLY A 194 0.94 -15.49 -0.22
N THR A 195 1.97 -14.99 -0.87
CA THR A 195 2.97 -14.13 -0.26
C THR A 195 3.33 -12.96 -1.17
N ALA A 196 3.84 -11.88 -0.59
CA ALA A 196 4.54 -10.87 -1.34
C ALA A 196 5.78 -10.39 -0.58
N THR A 197 6.77 -9.90 -1.31
CA THR A 197 7.89 -9.14 -0.76
C THR A 197 7.73 -7.68 -1.15
N VAL A 198 8.10 -6.78 -0.25
CA VAL A 198 7.96 -5.33 -0.45
C VAL A 198 9.31 -4.67 -0.23
N THR A 199 9.71 -3.80 -1.15
CA THR A 199 10.71 -2.77 -0.90
C THR A 199 10.02 -1.42 -0.85
N TYR A 200 10.28 -0.67 0.21
CA TYR A 200 9.64 0.61 0.50
C TYR A 200 10.69 1.69 0.69
N ALA A 201 10.47 2.84 0.09
CA ALA A 201 11.24 4.04 0.32
C ALA A 201 10.29 5.21 0.62
N GLY A 202 10.56 5.96 1.68
CA GLY A 202 9.79 7.15 2.07
C GLY A 202 10.72 8.34 2.28
N SER A 203 10.26 9.55 1.93
CA SER A 203 11.02 10.79 2.11
C SER A 203 10.10 11.92 2.55
N THR A 204 10.44 12.58 3.66
CA THR A 204 9.71 13.75 4.18
C THR A 204 10.09 15.02 3.43
N SER A 205 9.28 16.06 3.58
CA SER A 205 9.58 17.41 3.03
C SER A 205 10.85 18.03 3.61
N ALA A 206 11.27 17.60 4.80
CA ALA A 206 12.52 18.00 5.44
C ALA A 206 13.77 17.33 4.81
N GLY A 207 13.58 16.36 3.91
CA GLY A 207 14.65 15.64 3.22
C GLY A 207 15.12 14.37 3.94
N ASN A 208 14.51 14.00 5.07
CA ASN A 208 14.79 12.75 5.75
C ASN A 208 14.19 11.60 4.99
N SER A 209 14.92 10.52 4.81
CA SER A 209 14.49 9.36 4.03
C SER A 209 14.65 8.07 4.82
N VAL A 210 13.78 7.11 4.54
CA VAL A 210 13.82 5.75 5.07
C VAL A 210 13.76 4.75 3.93
N SER A 211 14.40 3.60 4.13
CA SER A 211 14.27 2.42 3.26
C SER A 211 13.95 1.23 4.13
N ARG A 212 12.93 0.47 3.77
CA ARG A 212 12.48 -0.71 4.49
C ARG A 212 12.22 -1.86 3.52
N THR A 213 12.32 -3.06 4.03
CA THR A 213 11.80 -4.24 3.36
C THR A 213 10.76 -4.91 4.24
N ALA A 214 9.80 -5.56 3.62
CA ALA A 214 8.78 -6.30 4.34
C ALA A 214 8.43 -7.59 3.60
N SER A 215 7.87 -8.54 4.34
CA SER A 215 7.17 -9.70 3.81
C SER A 215 5.68 -9.59 4.13
N VAL A 216 4.86 -10.05 3.20
CA VAL A 216 3.40 -10.12 3.35
C VAL A 216 2.99 -11.56 3.22
N SER A 217 2.20 -12.04 4.17
CA SER A 217 1.52 -13.34 4.12
C SER A 217 0.02 -13.12 4.05
N PHE A 218 -0.62 -13.54 2.97
CA PHE A 218 -2.06 -13.47 2.83
C PHE A 218 -2.72 -14.62 3.59
N LEU A 219 -3.55 -14.29 4.59
CA LEU A 219 -4.10 -15.26 5.55
C LEU A 219 -5.48 -15.81 5.12
N GLY A 220 -6.08 -15.25 4.09
CA GLY A 220 -7.49 -15.47 3.77
C GLY A 220 -8.41 -14.57 4.61
N GLY A 221 -9.73 -14.66 4.37
CA GLY A 221 -10.70 -13.86 5.12
C GLY A 221 -10.63 -12.35 4.92
N GLY A 222 -9.84 -11.87 3.96
CA GLY A 222 -9.63 -10.46 3.71
C GLY A 222 -8.52 -9.84 4.56
N GLU A 223 -7.60 -10.64 5.10
CA GLU A 223 -6.52 -10.20 5.96
C GLU A 223 -5.14 -10.63 5.44
N ALA A 224 -4.13 -9.83 5.74
CA ALA A 224 -2.73 -10.16 5.51
C ALA A 224 -1.85 -9.75 6.70
N GLU A 225 -0.83 -10.56 7.01
CA GLU A 225 0.22 -10.21 7.96
C GLU A 225 1.37 -9.55 7.20
N LEU A 226 1.73 -8.33 7.61
CA LEU A 226 2.88 -7.58 7.14
C LEU A 226 3.97 -7.64 8.20
N THR A 227 5.15 -8.14 7.87
CA THR A 227 6.31 -8.19 8.76
C THR A 227 7.41 -7.30 8.18
N LEU A 228 7.79 -6.23 8.89
CA LEU A 228 8.90 -5.36 8.53
C LEU A 228 10.25 -6.02 8.82
N ASN A 229 11.31 -5.54 8.17
CA ASN A 229 12.69 -6.02 8.43
C ASN A 229 13.20 -5.76 9.85
N SER A 230 12.54 -4.91 10.64
CA SER A 230 12.78 -4.73 12.08
C SER A 230 12.24 -5.89 12.92
N GLY A 231 11.36 -6.72 12.36
CA GLY A 231 10.63 -7.77 13.05
C GLY A 231 9.24 -7.36 13.54
N ARG A 232 8.89 -6.06 13.47
CA ARG A 232 7.52 -5.62 13.83
C ARG A 232 6.51 -6.18 12.83
N LYS A 233 5.36 -6.57 13.37
CA LYS A 233 4.29 -7.22 12.64
C LYS A 233 3.01 -6.38 12.69
N PHE A 234 2.28 -6.40 11.59
CA PHE A 234 1.02 -5.69 11.45
C PHE A 234 -0.01 -6.58 10.76
N LEU A 235 -1.24 -6.53 11.24
CA LEU A 235 -2.39 -7.09 10.55
C LEU A 235 -2.96 -6.02 9.62
N VAL A 236 -3.12 -6.34 8.35
CA VAL A 236 -3.70 -5.47 7.32
C VAL A 236 -5.07 -6.03 6.93
N ASN A 237 -6.12 -5.23 7.09
CA ASN A 237 -7.41 -5.52 6.50
C ASN A 237 -7.38 -5.12 5.03
N LEU A 238 -7.42 -6.09 4.11
CA LEU A 238 -7.29 -5.83 2.67
C LEU A 238 -8.45 -5.02 2.09
N ARG A 239 -9.63 -5.07 2.70
CA ARG A 239 -10.80 -4.32 2.22
C ARG A 239 -10.75 -2.85 2.62
N THR A 240 -10.31 -2.56 3.84
CA THR A 240 -10.31 -1.20 4.40
C THR A 240 -8.91 -0.59 4.40
N GLY A 241 -7.85 -1.37 4.19
CA GLY A 241 -6.45 -0.99 4.34
C GLY A 241 -6.09 -0.56 5.76
N GLU A 242 -6.93 -0.87 6.74
CA GLU A 242 -6.64 -0.63 8.15
C GLU A 242 -5.48 -1.50 8.60
N VAL A 243 -4.54 -0.89 9.31
CA VAL A 243 -3.33 -1.53 9.80
C VAL A 243 -3.31 -1.49 11.32
N THR A 244 -3.19 -2.66 11.93
CA THR A 244 -3.12 -2.83 13.38
C THR A 244 -1.82 -3.55 13.74
N GLU A 245 -1.03 -3.00 14.66
CA GLU A 245 0.17 -3.66 15.14
C GLU A 245 -0.18 -4.92 15.94
N ILE A 246 0.55 -6.01 15.69
CA ILE A 246 0.44 -7.27 16.43
C ILE A 246 1.48 -7.21 17.55
N GLU A 247 1.01 -7.19 18.79
CA GLU A 247 1.88 -7.33 19.98
C GLU A 247 2.27 -8.80 20.14
N ASP A 248 3.57 -9.07 20.36
CA ASP A 248 4.11 -10.41 20.65
C ASP A 248 3.77 -10.90 22.07
#